data_0b45e94b47398fb3d5cd0507b0639c09
#
_entry.id   0b45e94b47398fb3d5cd0507b0639c09
#
_cell.length_a   1.000
_cell.length_b   1.000
_cell.length_c   1.000
_cell.angle_alpha   90.00
_cell.angle_beta   90.00
_cell.angle_gamma   90.00
#
_symmetry.space_group_name_H-M   'P 1'
#
loop_
_entity.id
_entity.type
_entity.pdbx_description
1 polymer ?
#
loop_
_entity_poly.entity_id
_entity_poly.type
_entity_poly.pdbx_seq_one_letter_code
_entity_poly.pdbx_strand_id
1 'polypeptide(L)'
;MKKIFSENVIMQPIRSYFDQITLEDLHEAIASERGRGPLGKQAAFSVGIGRSIAIMLEDGRSWRFKATANGIEIDEEINKAKLVIKTDAHAWQDLATEAWSIMGLILQSRITVEQGNFNHVAAWEAPLQALYNKRPIFTSKDIQSNYPHEFKQGDNSRDMKRSLTNLGFIVVREVFTKEEINEMSREVESRRSAATPEDKRSWWATDKTKNEHCCRVTYMNHGSKRFTKLASDPRLAALADLSDEKLFPTPDQGDGISAVIKVPEITEGLADLPWHRDCGMGGRPLICPGLNIGIQLDEANEKSGN
;
A
#
# COMPACT_ATOMS: atom_id res chain seq x y z
N MET A 1 18.34 -20.06 16.30
CA MET A 1 19.08 -19.74 15.08
C MET A 1 19.10 -18.22 14.91
N LYS A 2 20.26 -17.60 15.18
CA LYS A 2 20.43 -16.14 15.25
C LYS A 2 20.61 -15.57 13.84
N LYS A 3 19.86 -14.47 13.55
CA LYS A 3 20.14 -13.41 12.57
C LYS A 3 21.09 -13.77 11.40
N ILE A 4 20.54 -14.05 10.23
CA ILE A 4 21.28 -14.14 8.96
C ILE A 4 20.67 -13.18 7.92
N PHE A 5 20.20 -12.06 8.31
CA PHE A 5 20.05 -10.95 7.39
C PHE A 5 20.42 -9.68 8.15
N SER A 6 21.70 -9.31 8.07
CA SER A 6 22.07 -7.94 8.40
C SER A 6 21.50 -7.06 7.28
N GLU A 7 20.62 -6.15 7.65
CA GLU A 7 19.99 -5.15 6.77
C GLU A 7 20.98 -4.38 5.88
N ASN A 8 22.28 -4.50 6.17
CA ASN A 8 23.33 -3.72 5.53
C ASN A 8 23.88 -4.29 4.21
N VAL A 9 23.65 -5.55 3.87
CA VAL A 9 24.35 -6.17 2.73
C VAL A 9 23.57 -6.06 1.42
N ILE A 10 22.25 -6.00 1.44
CA ILE A 10 21.43 -5.92 0.22
C ILE A 10 21.15 -4.46 -0.20
N MET A 11 21.15 -3.52 0.73
CA MET A 11 20.79 -2.14 0.46
C MET A 11 22.00 -1.23 0.06
N GLN A 12 23.23 -1.62 0.39
CA GLN A 12 24.41 -0.79 0.07
C GLN A 12 24.64 -0.54 -1.43
N PRO A 13 24.53 -1.52 -2.34
CA PRO A 13 24.70 -1.24 -3.78
C PRO A 13 23.60 -0.34 -4.35
N ILE A 14 22.39 -0.44 -3.84
CA ILE A 14 21.26 0.40 -4.28
C ILE A 14 21.45 1.82 -3.74
N ARG A 15 21.81 1.98 -2.46
CA ARG A 15 22.08 3.30 -1.89
C ARG A 15 23.22 4.03 -2.60
N SER A 16 24.33 3.37 -2.89
CA SER A 16 25.45 4.02 -3.58
C SER A 16 25.11 4.52 -4.98
N TYR A 17 24.14 3.94 -5.66
CA TYR A 17 23.62 4.43 -6.93
C TYR A 17 22.75 5.69 -6.74
N PHE A 18 21.92 5.71 -5.71
CA PHE A 18 21.00 6.83 -5.43
C PHE A 18 21.68 7.99 -4.68
N ASP A 19 22.75 7.75 -3.96
CA ASP A 19 23.56 8.80 -3.31
C ASP A 19 24.19 9.81 -4.31
N GLN A 20 24.17 9.48 -5.62
CA GLN A 20 24.63 10.39 -6.69
C GLN A 20 23.54 11.36 -7.16
N ILE A 21 22.27 11.18 -6.78
CA ILE A 21 21.14 12.03 -7.17
C ILE A 21 20.80 12.93 -5.99
N THR A 22 21.05 14.21 -6.12
CA THR A 22 20.68 15.17 -5.07
C THR A 22 19.20 15.51 -5.13
N LEU A 23 18.61 15.88 -3.99
CA LEU A 23 17.22 16.33 -3.94
C LEU A 23 17.05 17.66 -4.69
N GLU A 24 18.08 18.51 -4.68
CA GLU A 24 18.12 19.76 -5.42
C GLU A 24 17.97 19.51 -6.92
N ASP A 25 18.73 18.57 -7.49
CA ASP A 25 18.64 18.21 -8.92
C ASP A 25 17.24 17.69 -9.28
N LEU A 26 16.65 16.87 -8.41
CA LEU A 26 15.29 16.35 -8.60
C LEU A 26 14.24 17.48 -8.57
N HIS A 27 14.37 18.39 -7.62
CA HIS A 27 13.44 19.51 -7.45
C HIS A 27 13.61 20.56 -8.54
N GLU A 28 14.82 20.87 -8.98
CA GLU A 28 15.09 21.75 -10.11
C GLU A 28 14.48 21.19 -11.40
N ALA A 29 14.62 19.89 -11.65
CA ALA A 29 14.01 19.24 -12.81
C ALA A 29 12.48 19.30 -12.80
N ILE A 30 11.84 19.27 -11.62
CA ILE A 30 10.39 19.46 -11.51
C ILE A 30 10.03 20.94 -11.69
N ALA A 31 10.77 21.86 -11.05
CA ALA A 31 10.48 23.29 -11.12
C ALA A 31 10.64 23.85 -12.53
N SER A 32 11.65 23.39 -13.29
CA SER A 32 11.95 23.88 -14.63
C SER A 32 11.04 23.30 -15.72
N GLU A 33 10.90 21.99 -15.79
CA GLU A 33 10.29 21.31 -16.92
C GLU A 33 9.12 20.38 -16.53
N ARG A 34 9.41 19.39 -15.66
CA ARG A 34 8.47 18.28 -15.40
C ARG A 34 7.17 18.75 -14.75
N GLY A 35 7.26 19.71 -13.83
CA GLY A 35 6.12 20.22 -13.10
C GLY A 35 5.10 20.94 -13.97
N ARG A 36 5.54 21.59 -15.06
CA ARG A 36 4.67 22.36 -15.97
C ARG A 36 4.24 21.60 -17.22
N GLY A 37 4.89 20.49 -17.53
CA GLY A 37 4.57 19.63 -18.66
C GLY A 37 3.28 18.81 -18.49
N PRO A 38 2.95 17.94 -19.45
CA PRO A 38 1.78 17.07 -19.38
C PRO A 38 1.74 16.23 -18.10
N LEU A 39 2.89 15.70 -17.67
CA LEU A 39 3.03 14.91 -16.46
C LEU A 39 2.72 15.74 -15.21
N GLY A 40 3.23 16.97 -15.13
CA GLY A 40 2.96 17.89 -14.02
C GLY A 40 1.47 18.23 -13.90
N LYS A 41 0.78 18.40 -15.04
CA LYS A 41 -0.67 18.62 -15.07
C LYS A 41 -1.44 17.37 -14.59
N GLN A 42 -1.03 16.19 -15.01
CA GLN A 42 -1.61 14.94 -14.51
C GLN A 42 -1.41 14.80 -13.00
N ALA A 43 -0.20 15.08 -12.51
CA ALA A 43 0.13 15.06 -11.09
C ALA A 43 -0.72 16.04 -10.28
N ALA A 44 -0.84 17.28 -10.74
CA ALA A 44 -1.65 18.32 -10.09
C ALA A 44 -3.14 17.95 -10.04
N PHE A 45 -3.66 17.38 -11.12
CA PHE A 45 -5.04 16.90 -11.17
C PHE A 45 -5.27 15.72 -10.22
N SER A 46 -4.35 14.76 -10.16
CA SER A 46 -4.42 13.60 -9.28
C SER A 46 -4.41 13.99 -7.80
N VAL A 47 -3.56 14.92 -7.41
CA VAL A 47 -3.54 15.47 -6.05
C VAL A 47 -4.79 16.26 -5.71
N GLY A 48 -5.29 17.02 -6.67
CA GLY A 48 -6.35 18.01 -6.52
C GLY A 48 -5.80 19.45 -6.52
N ILE A 49 -6.23 20.24 -7.51
CA ILE A 49 -5.79 21.62 -7.69
C ILE A 49 -6.07 22.47 -6.43
N GLY A 50 -5.10 23.29 -6.04
CA GLY A 50 -5.14 24.12 -4.84
C GLY A 50 -4.60 23.45 -3.59
N ARG A 51 -4.26 22.17 -3.63
CA ARG A 51 -3.57 21.47 -2.52
C ARG A 51 -2.08 21.77 -2.53
N SER A 52 -1.47 21.70 -1.36
CA SER A 52 -0.03 21.87 -1.18
C SER A 52 0.51 21.00 -0.05
N ILE A 53 1.75 20.58 -0.19
CA ILE A 53 2.52 19.89 0.83
C ILE A 53 3.85 20.60 1.00
N ALA A 54 4.26 20.86 2.23
CA ALA A 54 5.59 21.30 2.57
C ALA A 54 6.38 20.13 3.15
N ILE A 55 7.62 20.03 2.72
CA ILE A 55 8.58 19.05 3.17
C ILE A 55 9.69 19.80 3.89
N MET A 56 9.91 19.46 5.15
CA MET A 56 10.97 20.02 5.99
C MET A 56 11.98 18.92 6.28
N LEU A 57 13.21 19.10 5.88
CA LEU A 57 14.29 18.19 6.24
C LEU A 57 14.91 18.56 7.59
N GLU A 58 15.45 17.57 8.28
CA GLU A 58 16.11 17.76 9.57
C GLU A 58 17.34 18.66 9.50
N ASP A 59 17.97 18.76 8.32
CA ASP A 59 19.13 19.61 8.05
C ASP A 59 18.77 21.09 7.75
N GLY A 60 17.48 21.44 7.80
CA GLY A 60 16.95 22.79 7.62
C GLY A 60 16.49 23.13 6.21
N ARG A 61 16.79 22.29 5.22
CA ARG A 61 16.25 22.47 3.85
C ARG A 61 14.74 22.23 3.85
N SER A 62 14.03 22.95 2.98
CA SER A 62 12.58 22.77 2.88
C SER A 62 12.06 23.21 1.52
N TRP A 63 10.98 22.60 1.09
CA TRP A 63 10.29 22.91 -0.16
C TRP A 63 8.78 22.77 0.02
N ARG A 64 8.03 23.60 -0.69
CA ARG A 64 6.58 23.44 -0.83
C ARG A 64 6.24 23.06 -2.26
N PHE A 65 5.51 21.96 -2.40
CA PHE A 65 4.90 21.53 -3.65
C PHE A 65 3.45 22.00 -3.66
N LYS A 66 3.01 22.59 -4.77
CA LYS A 66 1.67 23.15 -4.94
C LYS A 66 1.07 22.67 -6.23
N ALA A 67 -0.10 22.06 -6.15
CA ALA A 67 -0.89 21.64 -7.31
C ALA A 67 -1.68 22.84 -7.86
N THR A 68 -1.37 23.24 -9.09
CA THR A 68 -2.02 24.35 -9.80
C THR A 68 -2.66 23.87 -11.10
N ALA A 69 -3.47 24.70 -11.75
CA ALA A 69 -4.00 24.39 -13.08
C ALA A 69 -2.90 24.19 -14.14
N ASN A 70 -1.71 24.77 -13.90
CA ASN A 70 -0.57 24.67 -14.82
C ASN A 70 0.36 23.48 -14.53
N GLY A 71 0.13 22.78 -13.43
CA GLY A 71 0.94 21.64 -12.98
C GLY A 71 1.38 21.74 -11.53
N ILE A 72 2.50 21.10 -11.20
CA ILE A 72 3.13 21.17 -9.87
C ILE A 72 4.18 22.26 -9.87
N GLU A 73 4.01 23.22 -8.99
CA GLU A 73 4.98 24.29 -8.70
C GLU A 73 5.72 23.99 -7.42
N ILE A 74 7.00 24.38 -7.35
CA ILE A 74 7.84 24.26 -6.14
C ILE A 74 8.31 25.66 -5.75
N ASP A 75 8.19 25.97 -4.47
CA ASP A 75 8.75 27.17 -3.84
C ASP A 75 9.17 26.87 -2.38
N GLU A 76 9.68 27.89 -1.68
CA GLU A 76 10.14 27.79 -0.29
C GLU A 76 9.12 28.38 0.72
N GLU A 77 7.91 28.72 0.28
CA GLU A 77 6.89 29.33 1.13
C GLU A 77 6.16 28.30 2.00
N ILE A 78 6.90 27.56 2.81
CA ILE A 78 6.39 26.44 3.64
C ILE A 78 5.22 26.84 4.54
N ASN A 79 5.23 28.07 5.06
CA ASN A 79 4.16 28.58 5.96
C ASN A 79 2.78 28.67 5.29
N LYS A 80 2.71 28.60 3.95
CA LYS A 80 1.46 28.62 3.19
C LYS A 80 0.94 27.22 2.88
N ALA A 81 1.66 26.17 3.28
CA ALA A 81 1.21 24.80 3.07
C ALA A 81 0.14 24.41 4.07
N LYS A 82 -0.87 23.67 3.60
CA LYS A 82 -1.92 23.09 4.46
C LYS A 82 -1.52 21.74 5.05
N LEU A 83 -0.49 21.12 4.50
CA LEU A 83 0.06 19.84 4.88
C LEU A 83 1.56 20.04 5.05
N VAL A 84 2.10 19.66 6.19
CA VAL A 84 3.53 19.78 6.51
C VAL A 84 4.03 18.45 7.03
N ILE A 85 5.10 17.96 6.44
CA ILE A 85 5.81 16.76 6.90
C ILE A 85 7.26 17.12 7.24
N LYS A 86 7.79 16.42 8.24
CA LYS A 86 9.20 16.46 8.62
C LYS A 86 9.84 15.10 8.34
N THR A 87 11.06 15.11 7.79
CA THR A 87 11.75 13.89 7.40
C THR A 87 13.26 14.14 7.32
N ASP A 88 14.05 13.08 7.23
CA ASP A 88 15.47 13.17 6.86
C ASP A 88 15.65 13.12 5.33
N ALA A 89 16.81 13.58 4.85
CA ALA A 89 17.10 13.62 3.41
C ALA A 89 17.12 12.22 2.77
N HIS A 90 17.60 11.20 3.49
CA HIS A 90 17.64 9.83 2.98
C HIS A 90 16.24 9.23 2.87
N ALA A 91 15.36 9.50 3.85
CA ALA A 91 13.97 9.04 3.76
C ALA A 91 13.27 9.67 2.56
N TRP A 92 13.53 10.95 2.28
CA TRP A 92 12.96 11.59 1.11
C TRP A 92 13.55 11.06 -0.20
N GLN A 93 14.84 10.77 -0.27
CA GLN A 93 15.45 10.06 -1.39
C GLN A 93 14.86 8.67 -1.59
N ASP A 94 14.66 7.90 -0.53
CA ASP A 94 14.03 6.59 -0.57
C ASP A 94 12.62 6.67 -1.16
N LEU A 95 11.84 7.71 -0.83
CA LEU A 95 10.54 7.95 -1.45
C LEU A 95 10.68 8.34 -2.93
N ALA A 96 11.57 9.28 -3.24
CA ALA A 96 11.75 9.78 -4.60
C ALA A 96 12.22 8.71 -5.57
N THR A 97 13.05 7.79 -5.11
CA THR A 97 13.57 6.65 -5.88
C THR A 97 12.69 5.40 -5.82
N GLU A 98 11.54 5.49 -5.16
CA GLU A 98 10.60 4.38 -4.99
C GLU A 98 11.14 3.18 -4.19
N ALA A 99 12.20 3.39 -3.42
CA ALA A 99 12.70 2.35 -2.51
C ALA A 99 11.72 2.08 -1.37
N TRP A 100 11.01 3.13 -0.92
CA TRP A 100 10.02 3.07 0.16
C TRP A 100 8.74 3.84 -0.20
N SER A 101 7.61 3.39 0.36
CA SER A 101 6.35 4.13 0.32
C SER A 101 6.30 5.19 1.43
N ILE A 102 5.47 6.22 1.27
CA ILE A 102 5.19 7.19 2.34
C ILE A 102 4.68 6.48 3.59
N MET A 103 3.76 5.52 3.45
CA MET A 103 3.24 4.75 4.57
C MET A 103 4.36 3.97 5.28
N GLY A 104 5.23 3.32 4.53
CA GLY A 104 6.36 2.59 5.09
C GLY A 104 7.31 3.49 5.89
N LEU A 105 7.57 4.70 5.40
CA LEU A 105 8.41 5.68 6.07
C LEU A 105 7.75 6.25 7.34
N ILE A 106 6.43 6.47 7.32
CA ILE A 106 5.68 6.91 8.51
C ILE A 106 5.67 5.81 9.58
N LEU A 107 5.39 4.55 9.20
CA LEU A 107 5.40 3.43 10.14
C LEU A 107 6.78 3.19 10.78
N GLN A 108 7.85 3.59 10.09
CA GLN A 108 9.22 3.56 10.62
C GLN A 108 9.60 4.84 11.39
N SER A 109 8.67 5.76 11.56
CA SER A 109 8.92 7.08 12.18
C SER A 109 10.00 7.91 11.47
N ARG A 110 10.21 7.68 10.17
CA ARG A 110 11.13 8.44 9.31
C ARG A 110 10.45 9.62 8.64
N ILE A 111 9.11 9.62 8.58
CA ILE A 111 8.28 10.78 8.22
C ILE A 111 7.33 11.07 9.37
N THR A 112 7.28 12.31 9.82
CA THR A 112 6.31 12.82 10.79
C THR A 112 5.38 13.81 10.11
N VAL A 113 4.08 13.68 10.33
CA VAL A 113 3.08 14.65 9.85
C VAL A 113 2.90 15.72 10.91
N GLU A 114 3.50 16.90 10.67
CA GLU A 114 3.44 18.06 11.60
C GLU A 114 2.11 18.81 11.49
N GLN A 115 1.54 18.86 10.28
CA GLN A 115 0.26 19.50 10.01
C GLN A 115 -0.49 18.76 8.91
N GLY A 116 -1.81 18.61 9.07
CA GLY A 116 -2.67 17.86 8.15
C GLY A 116 -2.96 16.46 8.65
N ASN A 117 -3.29 15.56 7.74
CA ASN A 117 -3.56 14.17 8.08
C ASN A 117 -2.90 13.19 7.11
N PHE A 118 -2.83 11.95 7.52
CA PHE A 118 -2.18 10.86 6.79
C PHE A 118 -2.73 10.68 5.35
N ASN A 119 -4.05 10.69 5.17
CA ASN A 119 -4.66 10.48 3.86
C ASN A 119 -4.27 11.58 2.86
N HIS A 120 -4.07 12.80 3.36
CA HIS A 120 -3.59 13.90 2.54
C HIS A 120 -2.12 13.72 2.13
N VAL A 121 -1.28 13.16 3.01
CA VAL A 121 0.12 12.85 2.69
C VAL A 121 0.18 11.73 1.63
N ALA A 122 -0.57 10.65 1.84
CA ALA A 122 -0.62 9.51 0.93
C ALA A 122 -1.05 9.90 -0.50
N ALA A 123 -1.95 10.89 -0.63
CA ALA A 123 -2.38 11.39 -1.95
C ALA A 123 -1.26 12.03 -2.79
N TRP A 124 -0.15 12.43 -2.18
CA TRP A 124 1.00 13.00 -2.87
C TRP A 124 2.03 11.93 -3.33
N GLU A 125 1.98 10.72 -2.81
CA GLU A 125 2.98 9.69 -3.09
C GLU A 125 3.12 9.40 -4.58
N ALA A 126 2.08 8.85 -5.21
CA ALA A 126 2.13 8.46 -6.61
C ALA A 126 2.41 9.65 -7.57
N PRO A 127 1.80 10.84 -7.38
CA PRO A 127 2.14 12.03 -8.16
C PRO A 127 3.59 12.47 -8.05
N LEU A 128 4.16 12.50 -6.84
CA LEU A 128 5.57 12.88 -6.64
C LEU A 128 6.52 11.86 -7.23
N GLN A 129 6.28 10.56 -6.98
CA GLN A 129 7.10 9.49 -7.56
C GLN A 129 7.05 9.51 -9.09
N ALA A 130 5.88 9.76 -9.69
CA ALA A 130 5.76 9.91 -11.13
C ALA A 130 6.58 11.07 -11.67
N LEU A 131 6.57 12.22 -10.99
CA LEU A 131 7.37 13.39 -11.36
C LEU A 131 8.88 13.12 -11.24
N TYR A 132 9.32 12.53 -10.13
CA TYR A 132 10.73 12.19 -9.92
C TYR A 132 11.25 11.21 -10.96
N ASN A 133 10.44 10.19 -11.30
CA ASN A 133 10.87 9.08 -12.15
C ASN A 133 10.39 9.18 -13.60
N LYS A 134 9.81 10.31 -14.02
CA LYS A 134 9.28 10.55 -15.39
C LYS A 134 8.28 9.47 -15.84
N ARG A 135 7.46 8.97 -14.94
CA ARG A 135 6.45 7.96 -15.23
C ARG A 135 5.07 8.58 -15.46
N PRO A 136 4.26 8.04 -16.37
CA PRO A 136 2.86 8.47 -16.49
C PRO A 136 2.08 8.11 -15.22
N ILE A 137 1.07 8.92 -14.92
CA ILE A 137 0.07 8.60 -13.89
C ILE A 137 -1.08 7.93 -14.62
N PHE A 138 -1.30 6.66 -14.31
CA PHE A 138 -2.41 5.91 -14.88
C PHE A 138 -3.72 6.31 -14.20
N THR A 139 -4.76 6.45 -15.01
CA THR A 139 -6.13 6.70 -14.58
C THR A 139 -7.01 5.50 -14.95
N SER A 140 -8.23 5.45 -14.44
CA SER A 140 -9.20 4.41 -14.82
C SER A 140 -9.47 4.34 -16.34
N LYS A 141 -9.21 5.43 -17.07
CA LYS A 141 -9.36 5.48 -18.55
C LYS A 141 -8.20 4.79 -19.27
N ASP A 142 -7.06 4.65 -18.62
CA ASP A 142 -5.86 4.03 -19.18
C ASP A 142 -5.85 2.51 -18.94
N ILE A 143 -6.75 2.01 -18.08
CA ILE A 143 -6.94 0.58 -17.88
C ILE A 143 -7.54 0.01 -19.16
N GLN A 144 -6.77 -0.84 -19.84
CA GLN A 144 -7.26 -1.54 -21.01
C GLN A 144 -8.36 -2.53 -20.57
N SER A 145 -9.61 -2.16 -20.77
CA SER A 145 -10.81 -2.93 -20.39
C SER A 145 -10.96 -4.26 -21.15
N ASN A 146 -10.01 -4.62 -22.01
CA ASN A 146 -10.08 -5.78 -22.90
C ASN A 146 -9.62 -7.11 -22.24
N TYR A 147 -9.13 -7.04 -21.01
CA TYR A 147 -8.74 -8.25 -20.29
C TYR A 147 -9.86 -8.68 -19.34
N PRO A 148 -10.30 -9.95 -19.36
CA PRO A 148 -11.22 -10.45 -18.35
C PRO A 148 -10.54 -10.36 -16.98
N HIS A 149 -11.28 -9.95 -15.97
CA HIS A 149 -10.78 -9.89 -14.59
C HIS A 149 -11.40 -10.98 -13.70
N GLU A 150 -12.44 -11.66 -14.17
CA GLU A 150 -13.08 -12.78 -13.46
C GLU A 150 -12.80 -14.10 -14.16
N PHE A 151 -12.46 -15.09 -13.36
CA PHE A 151 -12.14 -16.46 -13.75
C PHE A 151 -12.78 -17.44 -12.77
N LYS A 152 -12.83 -18.71 -13.13
CA LYS A 152 -13.16 -19.81 -12.25
C LYS A 152 -11.96 -20.70 -12.00
N GLN A 153 -12.02 -21.46 -10.91
CA GLN A 153 -11.02 -22.48 -10.65
C GLN A 153 -10.96 -23.48 -11.83
N GLY A 154 -9.76 -23.68 -12.37
CA GLY A 154 -9.53 -24.56 -13.54
C GLY A 154 -9.56 -23.86 -14.89
N ASP A 155 -9.84 -22.56 -14.94
CA ASP A 155 -9.68 -21.78 -16.16
C ASP A 155 -8.21 -21.74 -16.63
N ASN A 156 -8.00 -21.30 -17.87
CA ASN A 156 -6.70 -21.28 -18.50
C ASN A 156 -5.72 -20.37 -17.74
N SER A 157 -4.67 -20.95 -17.17
CA SER A 157 -3.68 -20.24 -16.36
C SER A 157 -2.90 -19.17 -17.16
N ARG A 158 -2.71 -19.33 -18.48
CA ARG A 158 -2.07 -18.32 -19.33
C ARG A 158 -2.92 -17.08 -19.45
N ASP A 159 -4.24 -17.23 -19.58
CA ASP A 159 -5.17 -16.09 -19.66
C ASP A 159 -5.28 -15.38 -18.31
N MET A 160 -5.36 -16.15 -17.22
CA MET A 160 -5.31 -15.62 -15.86
C MET A 160 -4.03 -14.82 -15.61
N LYS A 161 -2.86 -15.38 -15.94
CA LYS A 161 -1.56 -14.71 -15.82
C LYS A 161 -1.50 -13.44 -16.65
N ARG A 162 -1.96 -13.48 -17.89
CA ARG A 162 -2.01 -12.31 -18.77
C ARG A 162 -2.87 -11.20 -18.19
N SER A 163 -4.04 -11.54 -17.65
CA SER A 163 -4.92 -10.57 -17.00
C SER A 163 -4.29 -10.00 -15.72
N LEU A 164 -3.75 -10.85 -14.86
CA LEU A 164 -3.04 -10.43 -13.64
C LEU A 164 -1.90 -9.45 -13.94
N THR A 165 -1.08 -9.76 -14.95
CA THR A 165 0.05 -8.89 -15.37
C THR A 165 -0.42 -7.54 -15.89
N ASN A 166 -1.53 -7.50 -16.63
CA ASN A 166 -2.00 -6.27 -17.28
C ASN A 166 -2.93 -5.42 -16.37
N LEU A 167 -3.70 -6.05 -15.49
CA LEU A 167 -4.65 -5.38 -14.61
C LEU A 167 -4.11 -5.17 -13.18
N GLY A 168 -3.12 -5.96 -12.76
CA GLY A 168 -2.60 -5.98 -11.40
C GLY A 168 -3.45 -6.81 -10.43
N PHE A 169 -4.59 -7.32 -10.85
CA PHE A 169 -5.47 -8.18 -10.05
C PHE A 169 -6.31 -9.09 -10.94
N ILE A 170 -6.81 -10.16 -10.36
CA ILE A 170 -7.88 -11.01 -10.92
C ILE A 170 -8.80 -11.48 -9.78
N VAL A 171 -10.01 -11.83 -10.11
CA VAL A 171 -10.97 -12.49 -9.21
C VAL A 171 -11.16 -13.92 -9.68
N VAL A 172 -10.93 -14.88 -8.80
CA VAL A 172 -11.12 -16.31 -9.12
C VAL A 172 -12.29 -16.85 -8.28
N ARG A 173 -13.36 -17.23 -8.94
CA ARG A 173 -14.58 -17.74 -8.33
C ARG A 173 -14.49 -19.24 -8.06
N GLU A 174 -15.26 -19.70 -7.09
CA GLU A 174 -15.48 -21.14 -6.82
C GLU A 174 -14.21 -21.89 -6.39
N VAL A 175 -13.22 -21.18 -5.78
CA VAL A 175 -11.97 -21.80 -5.29
C VAL A 175 -12.24 -22.68 -4.05
N PHE A 176 -13.14 -22.25 -3.19
CA PHE A 176 -13.54 -22.95 -1.97
C PHE A 176 -15.02 -23.30 -2.01
N THR A 177 -15.38 -24.44 -1.39
CA THR A 177 -16.78 -24.81 -1.23
C THR A 177 -17.47 -23.90 -0.23
N LYS A 178 -18.79 -23.87 -0.27
CA LYS A 178 -19.59 -23.09 0.69
C LYS A 178 -19.37 -23.55 2.13
N GLU A 179 -19.17 -24.84 2.33
CA GLU A 179 -18.87 -25.44 3.63
C GLU A 179 -17.53 -24.96 4.16
N GLU A 180 -16.48 -24.93 3.31
CA GLU A 180 -15.16 -24.41 3.67
C GLU A 180 -15.23 -22.92 4.04
N ILE A 181 -15.93 -22.10 3.27
CA ILE A 181 -16.15 -20.68 3.55
C ILE A 181 -16.88 -20.51 4.90
N ASN A 182 -17.97 -21.25 5.13
CA ASN A 182 -18.72 -21.18 6.38
C ASN A 182 -17.89 -21.60 7.61
N GLU A 183 -16.98 -22.56 7.45
CA GLU A 183 -16.07 -22.94 8.52
C GLU A 183 -15.04 -21.84 8.81
N MET A 184 -14.46 -21.24 7.76
CA MET A 184 -13.53 -20.11 7.93
C MET A 184 -14.22 -18.91 8.59
N SER A 185 -15.43 -18.56 8.15
CA SER A 185 -16.23 -17.48 8.76
C SER A 185 -16.48 -17.71 10.24
N ARG A 186 -16.88 -18.93 10.63
CA ARG A 186 -17.10 -19.26 12.05
C ARG A 186 -15.82 -19.13 12.89
N GLU A 187 -14.69 -19.57 12.36
CA GLU A 187 -13.40 -19.41 13.07
C GLU A 187 -12.99 -17.94 13.19
N VAL A 188 -13.20 -17.12 12.14
CA VAL A 188 -12.95 -15.68 12.20
C VAL A 188 -13.84 -15.03 13.27
N GLU A 189 -15.16 -15.33 13.28
CA GLU A 189 -16.06 -14.74 14.26
C GLU A 189 -15.76 -15.21 15.70
N SER A 190 -15.36 -16.47 15.88
CA SER A 190 -14.87 -16.95 17.18
C SER A 190 -13.66 -16.19 17.68
N ARG A 191 -12.69 -15.93 16.80
CA ARG A 191 -11.49 -15.13 17.15
C ARG A 191 -11.84 -13.68 17.41
N ARG A 192 -12.71 -13.09 16.58
CA ARG A 192 -13.19 -11.73 16.75
C ARG A 192 -13.90 -11.54 18.10
N SER A 193 -14.78 -12.46 18.46
CA SER A 193 -15.55 -12.42 19.73
C SER A 193 -14.67 -12.60 20.97
N ALA A 194 -13.52 -13.26 20.82
CA ALA A 194 -12.56 -13.46 21.90
C ALA A 194 -11.47 -12.38 21.97
N ALA A 195 -11.39 -11.49 20.96
CA ALA A 195 -10.38 -10.46 20.88
C ALA A 195 -10.62 -9.34 21.89
N THR A 196 -9.54 -8.73 22.36
CA THR A 196 -9.57 -7.52 23.21
C THR A 196 -8.56 -6.50 22.68
N PRO A 197 -8.74 -5.20 22.95
CA PRO A 197 -7.78 -4.17 22.51
C PRO A 197 -6.34 -4.41 22.98
N GLU A 198 -6.15 -5.16 24.06
CA GLU A 198 -4.86 -5.42 24.69
C GLU A 198 -4.15 -6.68 24.16
N ASP A 199 -4.82 -7.52 23.39
CA ASP A 199 -4.31 -8.86 23.00
C ASP A 199 -3.17 -8.81 21.96
N LYS A 200 -2.87 -7.66 21.37
CA LYS A 200 -1.85 -7.44 20.32
C LYS A 200 -2.00 -8.33 19.08
N ARG A 201 -3.14 -8.98 18.93
CA ARG A 201 -3.50 -9.86 17.79
C ARG A 201 -4.74 -9.40 17.08
N SER A 202 -5.25 -8.26 17.47
CA SER A 202 -6.42 -7.62 16.87
C SER A 202 -6.21 -6.13 16.70
N TRP A 203 -6.88 -5.57 15.71
CA TRP A 203 -6.90 -4.14 15.47
C TRP A 203 -8.30 -3.63 15.72
N TRP A 204 -8.38 -2.45 16.32
CA TRP A 204 -9.61 -1.86 16.78
C TRP A 204 -9.82 -0.51 16.13
N ALA A 205 -11.06 -0.17 15.91
CA ALA A 205 -11.48 1.08 15.32
C ALA A 205 -12.72 1.60 16.05
N THR A 206 -12.89 2.90 16.08
CA THR A 206 -13.95 3.57 16.83
C THR A 206 -14.99 4.16 15.91
N ASP A 207 -16.26 3.92 16.20
CA ASP A 207 -17.39 4.51 15.48
C ASP A 207 -17.74 5.93 15.96
N LYS A 208 -18.73 6.55 15.32
CA LYS A 208 -19.22 7.89 15.66
C LYS A 208 -19.75 8.02 17.10
N THR A 209 -20.17 6.90 17.69
CA THR A 209 -20.70 6.83 19.05
C THR A 209 -19.64 6.49 20.09
N LYS A 210 -18.37 6.43 19.66
CA LYS A 210 -17.20 6.10 20.47
C LYS A 210 -17.16 4.65 20.97
N ASN A 211 -17.89 3.75 20.32
CA ASN A 211 -17.74 2.32 20.56
C ASN A 211 -16.53 1.78 19.79
N GLU A 212 -15.80 0.87 20.43
CA GLU A 212 -14.68 0.17 19.82
C GLU A 212 -15.15 -1.10 19.13
N HIS A 213 -14.64 -1.32 17.93
CA HIS A 213 -14.96 -2.48 17.11
C HIS A 213 -13.68 -3.16 16.65
N CYS A 214 -13.59 -4.47 16.82
CA CYS A 214 -12.52 -5.26 16.23
C CYS A 214 -12.71 -5.27 14.71
N CYS A 215 -11.76 -4.66 14.00
CA CYS A 215 -11.77 -4.54 12.54
C CYS A 215 -10.76 -5.47 11.84
N ARG A 216 -9.86 -6.13 12.60
CA ARG A 216 -8.92 -7.11 12.07
C ARG A 216 -8.48 -8.07 13.15
N VAL A 217 -8.40 -9.35 12.81
CA VAL A 217 -7.74 -10.37 13.62
C VAL A 217 -6.55 -10.93 12.87
N THR A 218 -5.40 -11.06 13.56
CA THR A 218 -4.12 -11.43 12.96
C THR A 218 -3.72 -12.83 13.37
N TYR A 219 -2.75 -13.42 12.65
CA TYR A 219 -2.20 -14.74 12.94
C TYR A 219 -3.27 -15.84 13.10
N MET A 220 -4.28 -15.85 12.22
CA MET A 220 -5.33 -16.88 12.19
C MET A 220 -4.75 -18.29 12.08
N ASN A 221 -3.59 -18.43 11.41
CA ASN A 221 -2.86 -19.69 11.32
C ASN A 221 -2.35 -20.21 12.68
N HIS A 222 -2.19 -19.35 13.69
CA HIS A 222 -1.78 -19.79 15.02
C HIS A 222 -2.99 -20.33 15.81
N GLY A 223 -3.02 -21.64 15.98
CA GLY A 223 -4.08 -22.32 16.73
C GLY A 223 -5.33 -22.70 15.92
N SER A 224 -5.36 -22.45 14.60
CA SER A 224 -6.36 -22.98 13.68
C SER A 224 -5.72 -23.97 12.71
N LYS A 225 -6.17 -25.20 12.72
CA LYS A 225 -5.72 -26.21 11.76
C LYS A 225 -6.14 -25.86 10.33
N ARG A 226 -7.27 -25.20 10.15
CA ARG A 226 -7.76 -24.80 8.83
C ARG A 226 -6.88 -23.69 8.24
N PHE A 227 -6.68 -22.62 8.97
CA PHE A 227 -5.85 -21.51 8.50
C PHE A 227 -4.38 -21.88 8.35
N THR A 228 -3.86 -22.78 9.19
CA THR A 228 -2.50 -23.34 9.00
C THR A 228 -2.39 -24.08 7.66
N LYS A 229 -3.40 -24.84 7.27
CA LYS A 229 -3.43 -25.57 6.00
C LYS A 229 -3.52 -24.67 4.77
N LEU A 230 -4.06 -23.46 4.88
CA LEU A 230 -4.14 -22.53 3.74
C LEU A 230 -2.76 -22.21 3.16
N ALA A 231 -1.73 -22.09 4.00
CA ALA A 231 -0.36 -21.83 3.54
C ALA A 231 0.21 -22.91 2.60
N SER A 232 -0.35 -24.12 2.65
CA SER A 232 0.03 -25.25 1.80
C SER A 232 -1.11 -25.75 0.91
N ASP A 233 -2.18 -24.98 0.77
CA ASP A 233 -3.32 -25.36 -0.07
C ASP A 233 -2.91 -25.33 -1.56
N PRO A 234 -3.04 -26.43 -2.29
CA PRO A 234 -2.63 -26.51 -3.67
C PRO A 234 -3.39 -25.54 -4.59
N ARG A 235 -4.61 -25.14 -4.23
CA ARG A 235 -5.38 -24.14 -4.98
C ARG A 235 -4.73 -22.76 -4.89
N LEU A 236 -4.25 -22.38 -3.71
CA LEU A 236 -3.53 -21.12 -3.51
C LEU A 236 -2.13 -21.17 -4.11
N ALA A 237 -1.44 -22.31 -4.04
CA ALA A 237 -0.17 -22.51 -4.72
C ALA A 237 -0.31 -22.32 -6.24
N ALA A 238 -1.35 -22.88 -6.85
CA ALA A 238 -1.62 -22.70 -8.28
C ALA A 238 -1.88 -21.24 -8.68
N LEU A 239 -2.47 -20.42 -7.77
CA LEU A 239 -2.61 -18.99 -7.99
C LEU A 239 -1.26 -18.25 -7.84
N ALA A 240 -0.42 -18.67 -6.91
CA ALA A 240 0.92 -18.11 -6.73
C ALA A 240 1.82 -18.40 -7.96
N ASP A 241 1.63 -19.53 -8.64
CA ASP A 241 2.34 -19.89 -9.87
C ASP A 241 1.97 -19.02 -11.09
N LEU A 242 0.96 -18.14 -10.97
CA LEU A 242 0.67 -17.13 -11.99
C LEU A 242 1.70 -16.00 -12.01
N SER A 243 2.50 -15.84 -10.95
CA SER A 243 3.64 -14.91 -10.94
C SER A 243 4.74 -15.36 -11.92
N ASP A 244 5.57 -14.41 -12.37
CA ASP A 244 6.80 -14.73 -13.12
C ASP A 244 7.91 -15.25 -12.21
N GLU A 245 7.81 -14.97 -10.92
CA GLU A 245 8.77 -15.36 -9.90
C GLU A 245 8.27 -16.56 -9.08
N LYS A 246 9.21 -17.36 -8.60
CA LYS A 246 8.87 -18.44 -7.68
C LYS A 246 8.52 -17.88 -6.30
N LEU A 247 7.24 -17.90 -5.98
CA LEU A 247 6.74 -17.41 -4.69
C LEU A 247 6.66 -18.52 -3.66
N PHE A 248 6.84 -18.14 -2.40
CA PHE A 248 6.66 -19.03 -1.25
C PHE A 248 5.68 -18.37 -0.27
N PRO A 249 4.79 -19.16 0.35
CA PRO A 249 3.91 -18.64 1.38
C PRO A 249 4.70 -18.14 2.59
N THR A 250 4.28 -17.01 3.14
CA THR A 250 4.91 -16.39 4.32
C THR A 250 3.88 -16.19 5.45
N PRO A 251 3.29 -17.28 5.98
CA PRO A 251 2.14 -17.20 6.90
C PRO A 251 2.45 -16.55 8.24
N ASP A 252 3.72 -16.40 8.59
CA ASP A 252 4.17 -15.84 9.87
C ASP A 252 4.86 -14.47 9.74
N GLN A 253 4.79 -13.85 8.54
CA GLN A 253 5.34 -12.52 8.32
C GLN A 253 4.25 -11.45 8.40
N GLY A 254 4.64 -10.26 8.84
CA GLY A 254 3.69 -9.16 9.04
C GLY A 254 2.62 -9.55 10.07
N ASP A 255 1.35 -9.50 9.65
CA ASP A 255 0.20 -9.89 10.47
C ASP A 255 -0.20 -11.37 10.34
N GLY A 256 0.63 -12.15 9.69
CA GLY A 256 0.33 -13.54 9.38
C GLY A 256 -0.85 -13.68 8.42
N ILE A 257 -1.55 -14.83 8.49
CA ILE A 257 -2.87 -14.94 7.86
C ILE A 257 -3.85 -14.15 8.71
N SER A 258 -4.39 -13.07 8.16
CA SER A 258 -5.27 -12.17 8.90
C SER A 258 -6.66 -12.10 8.25
N ALA A 259 -7.68 -11.84 9.06
CA ALA A 259 -9.02 -11.54 8.57
C ALA A 259 -9.34 -10.06 8.82
N VAL A 260 -9.77 -9.37 7.77
CA VAL A 260 -10.23 -7.98 7.83
C VAL A 260 -11.74 -7.99 7.93
N ILE A 261 -12.27 -7.26 8.90
CA ILE A 261 -13.70 -7.16 9.18
C ILE A 261 -14.12 -5.70 8.86
N LYS A 262 -14.94 -5.53 7.85
CA LYS A 262 -15.51 -4.22 7.52
C LYS A 262 -16.63 -3.90 8.52
N VAL A 263 -16.48 -2.78 9.21
CA VAL A 263 -17.47 -2.27 10.16
C VAL A 263 -17.99 -0.94 9.63
N PRO A 264 -19.29 -0.77 9.46
CA PRO A 264 -19.87 0.49 9.00
C PRO A 264 -19.61 1.64 9.99
N GLU A 265 -19.59 2.87 9.45
CA GLU A 265 -19.54 4.11 10.23
C GLU A 265 -18.32 4.33 11.14
N ILE A 266 -17.20 3.67 10.87
CA ILE A 266 -15.94 3.92 11.58
C ILE A 266 -15.44 5.35 11.28
N THR A 267 -14.97 6.01 12.32
CA THR A 267 -14.44 7.39 12.26
C THR A 267 -12.97 7.50 12.63
N GLU A 268 -12.46 6.56 13.44
CA GLU A 268 -11.08 6.56 13.91
C GLU A 268 -10.50 5.15 13.87
N GLY A 269 -9.26 5.01 13.48
CA GLY A 269 -8.53 3.73 13.40
C GLY A 269 -8.20 3.29 11.97
N LEU A 270 -7.62 2.11 11.84
CA LEU A 270 -7.13 1.55 10.57
C LEU A 270 -8.17 0.65 9.85
N ALA A 271 -9.46 0.83 10.13
CA ALA A 271 -10.52 0.06 9.47
C ALA A 271 -10.69 0.44 8.00
N ASP A 272 -10.30 1.65 7.62
CA ASP A 272 -10.35 2.17 6.25
C ASP A 272 -8.95 2.59 5.82
N LEU A 273 -8.19 1.62 5.32
CA LEU A 273 -6.84 1.88 4.82
C LEU A 273 -6.92 2.68 3.51
N PRO A 274 -6.16 3.78 3.40
CA PRO A 274 -6.06 4.51 2.14
C PRO A 274 -5.43 3.62 1.06
N TRP A 275 -5.56 4.02 -0.19
CA TRP A 275 -4.85 3.36 -1.29
C TRP A 275 -3.35 3.33 -1.00
N HIS A 276 -2.78 2.14 -1.00
CA HIS A 276 -1.37 1.91 -0.68
C HIS A 276 -0.83 0.73 -1.48
N ARG A 277 0.48 0.57 -1.42
CA ARG A 277 1.18 -0.63 -1.88
C ARG A 277 1.73 -1.35 -0.66
N ASP A 278 1.56 -2.65 -0.58
CA ASP A 278 2.12 -3.46 0.52
C ASP A 278 3.64 -3.52 0.48
N CYS A 279 4.23 -3.49 -0.72
CA CYS A 279 5.67 -3.34 -0.88
C CYS A 279 6.12 -1.94 -0.49
N GLY A 280 7.26 -1.84 0.18
CA GLY A 280 7.75 -0.57 0.74
C GLY A 280 7.27 -0.31 2.17
N MET A 281 6.44 -1.18 2.75
CA MET A 281 6.07 -1.16 4.15
C MET A 281 6.88 -2.18 4.95
N GLY A 282 7.12 -1.89 6.22
CA GLY A 282 7.67 -2.88 7.17
C GLY A 282 9.06 -3.43 6.81
N GLY A 283 9.92 -2.67 6.12
CA GLY A 283 11.28 -3.08 5.80
C GLY A 283 11.44 -3.80 4.46
N ARG A 284 10.43 -3.76 3.57
CA ARG A 284 10.52 -4.35 2.24
C ARG A 284 10.63 -3.29 1.17
N PRO A 285 11.54 -3.42 0.19
CA PRO A 285 11.62 -2.51 -0.95
C PRO A 285 10.36 -2.61 -1.82
N LEU A 286 10.09 -1.57 -2.60
CA LEU A 286 8.97 -1.54 -3.55
C LEU A 286 9.09 -2.60 -4.66
N ILE A 287 10.31 -2.99 -5.02
CA ILE A 287 10.56 -4.08 -5.95
C ILE A 287 10.41 -5.40 -5.17
N CYS A 288 9.18 -5.85 -5.06
CA CYS A 288 8.83 -7.10 -4.41
C CYS A 288 7.88 -7.86 -5.35
N PRO A 289 8.23 -9.07 -5.79
CA PRO A 289 7.35 -9.88 -6.65
C PRO A 289 6.19 -10.53 -5.87
N GLY A 290 5.87 -10.01 -4.68
CA GLY A 290 4.85 -10.55 -3.80
C GLY A 290 3.46 -10.57 -4.44
N LEU A 291 2.67 -11.56 -4.07
CA LEU A 291 1.26 -11.69 -4.43
C LEU A 291 0.44 -11.82 -3.14
N ASN A 292 -0.56 -10.97 -3.00
CA ASN A 292 -1.56 -11.09 -1.96
C ASN A 292 -2.78 -11.86 -2.47
N ILE A 293 -3.23 -12.83 -1.69
CA ILE A 293 -4.44 -13.60 -1.99
C ILE A 293 -5.48 -13.31 -0.91
N GLY A 294 -6.54 -12.60 -1.29
CA GLY A 294 -7.70 -12.36 -0.44
C GLY A 294 -8.77 -13.43 -0.66
N ILE A 295 -9.32 -13.99 0.42
CA ILE A 295 -10.43 -14.93 0.39
C ILE A 295 -11.65 -14.20 0.92
N GLN A 296 -12.67 -13.98 0.06
CA GLN A 296 -13.92 -13.38 0.47
C GLN A 296 -14.78 -14.42 1.22
N LEU A 297 -15.08 -14.14 2.48
CA LEU A 297 -15.90 -15.00 3.32
C LEU A 297 -17.38 -14.59 3.30
N ASP A 298 -17.66 -13.33 3.02
CA ASP A 298 -18.99 -12.76 2.90
C ASP A 298 -19.23 -12.21 1.51
N GLU A 299 -20.48 -11.95 1.15
CA GLU A 299 -20.81 -11.30 -0.10
C GLU A 299 -20.29 -9.86 -0.13
N ALA A 300 -19.48 -9.55 -1.14
CA ALA A 300 -18.99 -8.20 -1.41
C ALA A 300 -19.84 -7.57 -2.54
N ASN A 301 -20.49 -6.46 -2.25
CA ASN A 301 -21.29 -5.68 -3.18
C ASN A 301 -21.21 -4.18 -2.86
N GLU A 302 -21.81 -3.33 -3.67
CA GLU A 302 -21.78 -1.87 -3.50
C GLU A 302 -22.21 -1.39 -2.10
N LYS A 303 -23.08 -2.13 -1.40
CA LYS A 303 -23.55 -1.78 -0.06
C LYS A 303 -22.60 -2.23 1.04
N SER A 304 -21.80 -3.27 0.79
CA SER A 304 -20.83 -3.82 1.76
C SER A 304 -19.41 -3.30 1.56
N GLY A 305 -19.19 -2.32 0.69
CA GLY A 305 -17.91 -1.71 0.45
C GLY A 305 -17.04 -2.49 -0.53
N ASN A 306 -17.65 -2.84 -1.66
CA ASN A 306 -16.95 -3.45 -2.79
C ASN A 306 -15.99 -2.45 -3.45
#